data_6b6ed120d9a215957cd9f9717e49af41
#
_entry.id   6b6ed120d9a215957cd9f9717e49af41
#
_cell.length_a   1.000
_cell.length_b   1.000
_cell.length_c   1.000
_cell.angle_alpha   90.00
_cell.angle_beta   90.00
_cell.angle_gamma   90.00
#
_symmetry.space_group_name_H-M   'P 1'
#
loop_
_entity.id
_entity.type
_entity.pdbx_description
1 polymer ?
#
loop_
_entity_poly.entity_id
_entity_poly.type
_entity_poly.pdbx_seq_one_letter_code
_entity_poly.pdbx_strand_id
1 'polypeptide(L)'
;MPSDSYLLGETDFFARLVRLGYYPHMDLTTYALPIFALLILTEAIFSAWRGQQVYVGRDFAASMSQLSMNIVVKLSTQGAIVGLYFFLYQFRLLELGTGPLQWIFTLIVLDFCFYWYHRCSHRVRFLWCAHVVHHSSEQMNYGTALRQSPTGPLTIVLFYWPLPLLGFHPLVIASAGAVATIYGFWTHTETVRKLPAPLEWFFTTPSHHRAHHGSNPEYIDKNYANLLIIWDRMFGTFEPEVAPVSYGLINNIGTYNPIRIAFTEWHSLLRDTVRARSLVRVKQLWTNPPGWKPGLDNHYSVSATAAAGSAETTADVELARR
;
A
#
# COMPACT_ATOMS: atom_id res chain seq x y z
N MET A 1 9.89 41.24 -23.51
CA MET A 1 10.56 39.98 -23.78
C MET A 1 11.10 39.47 -22.45
N PRO A 2 10.55 38.39 -21.83
CA PRO A 2 11.16 37.77 -20.67
C PRO A 2 12.22 36.81 -21.18
N SER A 3 13.37 36.83 -20.55
CA SER A 3 14.62 36.21 -20.95
C SER A 3 14.59 34.68 -20.88
N ASP A 4 15.15 34.02 -21.91
CA ASP A 4 15.35 32.60 -22.08
C ASP A 4 16.25 31.90 -21.02
N SER A 5 16.55 32.56 -19.90
CA SER A 5 17.47 32.04 -18.87
C SER A 5 16.90 30.96 -17.97
N TYR A 6 15.59 30.74 -17.98
CA TYR A 6 14.96 29.69 -17.14
C TYR A 6 14.97 28.29 -17.78
N LEU A 7 15.12 28.20 -19.11
CA LEU A 7 15.17 26.90 -19.81
C LEU A 7 16.51 26.19 -19.69
N LEU A 8 17.60 26.91 -19.40
CA LEU A 8 18.94 26.31 -19.27
C LEU A 8 19.17 25.59 -17.94
N GLY A 9 18.40 25.89 -16.88
CA GLY A 9 18.52 25.22 -15.58
C GLY A 9 17.89 23.81 -15.54
N GLU A 10 16.80 23.60 -16.27
CA GLU A 10 16.10 22.31 -16.32
C GLU A 10 16.87 21.26 -17.13
N THR A 11 17.52 21.70 -18.23
CA THR A 11 18.33 20.80 -19.06
C THR A 11 19.57 20.28 -18.33
N ASP A 12 20.13 21.01 -17.35
CA ASP A 12 21.36 20.62 -16.68
C ASP A 12 21.14 19.51 -15.63
N PHE A 13 20.01 19.49 -14.92
CA PHE A 13 19.69 18.40 -13.97
C PHE A 13 19.45 17.08 -14.72
N PHE A 14 18.67 17.08 -15.80
CA PHE A 14 18.45 15.91 -16.63
C PHE A 14 19.69 15.47 -17.40
N ALA A 15 20.48 16.43 -17.91
CA ALA A 15 21.75 16.14 -18.54
C ALA A 15 22.77 15.52 -17.53
N ARG A 16 22.71 15.91 -16.26
CA ARG A 16 23.50 15.27 -15.19
C ARG A 16 22.99 13.87 -14.86
N LEU A 17 21.68 13.65 -14.76
CA LEU A 17 21.11 12.31 -14.55
C LEU A 17 21.44 11.37 -15.72
N VAL A 18 21.37 11.85 -16.96
CA VAL A 18 21.77 11.07 -18.16
C VAL A 18 23.27 10.80 -18.18
N ARG A 19 24.11 11.78 -17.78
CA ARG A 19 25.57 11.59 -17.64
C ARG A 19 25.95 10.63 -16.52
N LEU A 20 25.10 10.46 -15.50
CA LEU A 20 25.25 9.49 -14.44
C LEU A 20 24.72 8.10 -14.82
N GLY A 21 24.36 7.89 -16.09
CA GLY A 21 23.80 6.62 -16.57
C GLY A 21 22.32 6.43 -16.26
N TYR A 22 21.63 7.48 -15.82
CA TYR A 22 20.18 7.42 -15.61
C TYR A 22 19.45 7.47 -16.96
N TYR A 23 19.16 6.30 -17.49
CA TYR A 23 18.28 6.15 -18.64
C TYR A 23 16.84 6.36 -18.18
N PRO A 24 16.08 7.34 -18.73
CA PRO A 24 14.70 7.63 -18.33
C PRO A 24 13.71 6.48 -18.58
N HIS A 25 14.17 5.38 -19.13
CA HIS A 25 13.37 4.17 -19.38
C HIS A 25 13.46 3.12 -18.27
N MET A 26 14.35 3.28 -17.29
CA MET A 26 14.49 2.33 -16.18
C MET A 26 14.05 2.99 -14.87
N ASP A 27 12.91 2.55 -14.36
CA ASP A 27 12.39 2.91 -13.04
C ASP A 27 13.43 2.53 -11.96
N LEU A 28 13.70 3.43 -11.00
CA LEU A 28 14.59 3.18 -9.86
C LEU A 28 14.28 1.86 -9.14
N THR A 29 13.02 1.45 -9.12
CA THR A 29 12.60 0.16 -8.57
C THR A 29 13.22 -1.02 -9.32
N THR A 30 13.50 -0.90 -10.61
CA THR A 30 14.18 -1.94 -11.39
C THR A 30 15.62 -2.16 -10.92
N TYR A 31 16.33 -1.08 -10.59
CA TYR A 31 17.68 -1.17 -10.01
C TYR A 31 17.67 -1.73 -8.59
N ALA A 32 16.56 -1.60 -7.85
CA ALA A 32 16.42 -2.18 -6.53
C ALA A 32 16.10 -3.68 -6.53
N LEU A 33 15.68 -4.27 -7.65
CA LEU A 33 15.32 -5.70 -7.73
C LEU A 33 16.43 -6.66 -7.26
N PRO A 34 17.70 -6.49 -7.64
CA PRO A 34 18.78 -7.34 -7.11
C PRO A 34 18.94 -7.21 -5.59
N ILE A 35 18.75 -6.00 -5.05
CA ILE A 35 18.81 -5.74 -3.60
C ILE A 35 17.63 -6.43 -2.92
N PHE A 36 16.42 -6.34 -3.47
CA PHE A 36 15.24 -7.03 -2.95
C PHE A 36 15.43 -8.56 -2.95
N ALA A 37 15.96 -9.12 -4.03
CA ALA A 37 16.27 -10.54 -4.10
C ALA A 37 17.31 -10.96 -3.04
N LEU A 38 18.34 -10.16 -2.84
CA LEU A 38 19.37 -10.40 -1.80
C LEU A 38 18.75 -10.32 -0.39
N LEU A 39 17.90 -9.33 -0.11
CA LEU A 39 17.24 -9.18 1.18
C LEU A 39 16.30 -10.36 1.47
N ILE A 40 15.50 -10.79 0.48
CA ILE A 40 14.64 -11.98 0.58
C ILE A 40 15.46 -13.22 0.90
N LEU A 41 16.54 -13.45 0.15
CA LEU A 41 17.42 -14.62 0.36
C LEU A 41 18.08 -14.57 1.74
N THR A 42 18.58 -13.40 2.15
CA THR A 42 19.21 -13.21 3.46
C THR A 42 18.20 -13.45 4.59
N GLU A 43 16.99 -12.92 4.49
CA GLU A 43 15.94 -13.12 5.48
C GLU A 43 15.53 -14.60 5.54
N ALA A 44 15.36 -15.26 4.39
CA ALA A 44 15.00 -16.67 4.34
C ALA A 44 16.06 -17.58 5.00
N ILE A 45 17.35 -17.33 4.70
CA ILE A 45 18.46 -18.07 5.32
C ILE A 45 18.54 -17.78 6.83
N PHE A 46 18.45 -16.51 7.22
CA PHE A 46 18.54 -16.11 8.62
C PHE A 46 17.38 -16.65 9.46
N SER A 47 16.16 -16.58 8.95
CA SER A 47 14.98 -17.13 9.63
C SER A 47 15.05 -18.66 9.77
N ALA A 48 15.48 -19.36 8.71
CA ALA A 48 15.68 -20.81 8.75
C ALA A 48 16.76 -21.19 9.76
N TRP A 49 17.89 -20.47 9.81
CA TRP A 49 18.94 -20.68 10.80
C TRP A 49 18.45 -20.47 12.24
N ARG A 50 17.51 -19.53 12.44
CA ARG A 50 16.85 -19.29 13.74
C ARG A 50 15.72 -20.27 14.07
N GLY A 51 15.42 -21.22 13.21
CA GLY A 51 14.27 -22.13 13.35
C GLY A 51 12.91 -21.44 13.19
N GLN A 52 12.88 -20.24 12.63
CA GLN A 52 11.65 -19.48 12.35
C GLN A 52 11.19 -19.78 10.92
N GLN A 53 9.94 -20.17 10.75
CA GLN A 53 9.36 -20.46 9.44
C GLN A 53 8.56 -19.22 8.95
N VAL A 54 9.27 -18.12 8.64
CA VAL A 54 8.60 -16.92 8.13
C VAL A 54 8.28 -16.98 6.63
N TYR A 55 8.76 -18.03 5.93
CA TYR A 55 8.46 -18.28 4.52
C TYR A 55 7.71 -19.60 4.34
N VAL A 56 6.50 -19.50 3.79
CA VAL A 56 5.72 -20.66 3.32
C VAL A 56 5.77 -20.65 1.79
N GLY A 57 6.31 -21.70 1.18
CA GLY A 57 6.57 -21.74 -0.28
C GLY A 57 5.36 -21.44 -1.16
N ARG A 58 4.16 -21.93 -0.79
CA ARG A 58 2.91 -21.64 -1.53
C ARG A 58 2.49 -20.19 -1.40
N ASP A 59 2.65 -19.57 -0.23
CA ASP A 59 2.36 -18.16 0.01
C ASP A 59 3.32 -17.26 -0.75
N PHE A 60 4.62 -17.58 -0.72
CA PHE A 60 5.64 -16.88 -1.49
C PHE A 60 5.40 -16.98 -3.00
N ALA A 61 5.06 -18.16 -3.53
CA ALA A 61 4.71 -18.33 -4.94
C ALA A 61 3.47 -17.52 -5.33
N ALA A 62 2.47 -17.43 -4.45
CA ALA A 62 1.31 -16.56 -4.65
C ALA A 62 1.73 -15.08 -4.70
N SER A 63 2.62 -14.63 -3.80
CA SER A 63 3.15 -13.26 -3.79
C SER A 63 3.89 -12.93 -5.08
N MET A 64 4.75 -13.82 -5.58
CA MET A 64 5.46 -13.65 -6.85
C MET A 64 4.50 -13.60 -8.06
N SER A 65 3.44 -14.40 -8.03
CA SER A 65 2.40 -14.36 -9.07
C SER A 65 1.62 -13.04 -9.06
N GLN A 66 1.32 -12.49 -7.88
CA GLN A 66 0.70 -11.17 -7.77
C GLN A 66 1.62 -10.06 -8.30
N LEU A 67 2.90 -10.09 -7.93
CA LEU A 67 3.90 -9.17 -8.48
C LEU A 67 3.93 -9.23 -10.01
N SER A 68 3.97 -10.42 -10.58
CA SER A 68 4.02 -10.60 -12.04
C SER A 68 2.80 -9.99 -12.72
N MET A 69 1.60 -10.22 -12.19
CA MET A 69 0.37 -9.61 -12.71
C MET A 69 0.37 -8.09 -12.54
N ASN A 70 0.84 -7.58 -11.39
CA ASN A 70 0.97 -6.14 -11.15
C ASN A 70 1.93 -5.48 -12.15
N ILE A 71 3.09 -6.09 -12.42
CA ILE A 71 4.06 -5.61 -13.41
C ILE A 71 3.44 -5.55 -14.81
N VAL A 72 2.72 -6.57 -15.24
CA VAL A 72 2.05 -6.59 -16.55
C VAL A 72 1.07 -5.41 -16.66
N VAL A 73 0.22 -5.19 -15.66
CA VAL A 73 -0.73 -4.07 -15.66
C VAL A 73 0.01 -2.73 -15.59
N LYS A 74 1.02 -2.60 -14.72
CA LYS A 74 1.84 -1.39 -14.62
C LYS A 74 2.46 -1.04 -15.98
N LEU A 75 3.13 -1.96 -16.63
CA LEU A 75 3.76 -1.74 -17.95
C LEU A 75 2.72 -1.39 -19.03
N SER A 76 1.56 -2.02 -19.01
CA SER A 76 0.48 -1.76 -19.98
C SER A 76 -0.16 -0.38 -19.80
N THR A 77 -0.16 0.18 -18.58
CA THR A 77 -0.86 1.44 -18.27
C THR A 77 0.08 2.62 -18.01
N GLN A 78 1.36 2.36 -17.75
CA GLN A 78 2.34 3.37 -17.37
C GLN A 78 2.45 4.52 -18.39
N GLY A 79 2.45 4.21 -19.70
CA GLY A 79 2.52 5.22 -20.75
C GLY A 79 1.33 6.19 -20.70
N ALA A 80 0.13 5.66 -20.50
CA ALA A 80 -1.09 6.47 -20.36
C ALA A 80 -1.08 7.32 -19.10
N ILE A 81 -0.64 6.76 -17.96
CA ILE A 81 -0.57 7.49 -16.69
C ILE A 81 0.46 8.62 -16.75
N VAL A 82 1.65 8.33 -17.28
CA VAL A 82 2.71 9.33 -17.46
C VAL A 82 2.25 10.42 -18.44
N GLY A 83 1.62 10.03 -19.56
CA GLY A 83 1.04 10.96 -20.53
C GLY A 83 -0.03 11.86 -19.90
N LEU A 84 -0.91 11.31 -19.07
CA LEU A 84 -1.89 12.07 -18.29
C LEU A 84 -1.19 13.09 -17.36
N TYR A 85 -0.14 12.68 -16.66
CA TYR A 85 0.58 13.58 -15.75
C TYR A 85 1.28 14.71 -16.48
N PHE A 86 1.90 14.46 -17.63
CA PHE A 86 2.47 15.50 -18.47
C PHE A 86 1.40 16.41 -19.07
N PHE A 87 0.25 15.86 -19.46
CA PHE A 87 -0.88 16.66 -19.92
C PHE A 87 -1.40 17.60 -18.82
N LEU A 88 -1.63 17.08 -17.61
CA LEU A 88 -2.07 17.89 -16.46
C LEU A 88 -1.03 18.94 -16.06
N TYR A 89 0.26 18.61 -16.14
CA TYR A 89 1.35 19.52 -15.82
C TYR A 89 1.41 20.76 -16.73
N GLN A 90 0.86 20.69 -17.93
CA GLN A 90 0.74 21.87 -18.81
C GLN A 90 -0.17 22.94 -18.21
N PHE A 91 -1.11 22.55 -17.36
CA PHE A 91 -2.06 23.43 -16.67
C PHE A 91 -1.67 23.71 -15.21
N ARG A 92 -0.41 23.54 -14.87
CA ARG A 92 0.08 23.70 -13.50
C ARG A 92 -0.17 25.09 -12.96
N LEU A 93 -0.54 25.15 -11.69
CA LEU A 93 -0.83 26.39 -10.97
C LEU A 93 0.44 27.06 -10.41
N LEU A 94 1.50 26.27 -10.13
CA LEU A 94 2.74 26.74 -9.52
C LEU A 94 3.95 26.29 -10.34
N GLU A 95 5.01 27.08 -10.33
CA GLU A 95 6.32 26.76 -10.93
C GLU A 95 7.27 26.29 -9.82
N LEU A 96 7.18 25.01 -9.45
CA LEU A 96 7.93 24.50 -8.31
C LEU A 96 9.38 24.10 -8.64
N GLY A 97 9.71 23.91 -9.93
CA GLY A 97 11.03 23.45 -10.38
C GLY A 97 11.32 21.96 -10.08
N THR A 98 12.59 21.58 -10.22
CA THR A 98 13.04 20.16 -10.09
C THR A 98 14.30 19.99 -9.23
N GLY A 99 14.68 21.02 -8.47
CA GLY A 99 15.86 21.00 -7.62
C GLY A 99 15.76 20.04 -6.42
N PRO A 100 16.88 19.82 -5.69
CA PRO A 100 16.91 18.86 -4.57
C PRO A 100 15.89 19.15 -3.47
N LEU A 101 15.67 20.42 -3.11
CA LEU A 101 14.67 20.80 -2.10
C LEU A 101 13.25 20.49 -2.59
N GLN A 102 12.98 20.77 -3.88
CA GLN A 102 11.71 20.43 -4.50
C GLN A 102 11.49 18.92 -4.54
N TRP A 103 12.54 18.15 -4.80
CA TRP A 103 12.47 16.69 -4.77
C TRP A 103 12.08 16.16 -3.38
N ILE A 104 12.73 16.65 -2.32
CA ILE A 104 12.39 16.29 -0.93
C ILE A 104 10.95 16.70 -0.60
N PHE A 105 10.55 17.91 -0.99
CA PHE A 105 9.18 18.38 -0.78
C PHE A 105 8.17 17.50 -1.53
N THR A 106 8.47 17.11 -2.77
CA THR A 106 7.63 16.16 -3.53
C THR A 106 7.50 14.83 -2.81
N LEU A 107 8.59 14.28 -2.26
CA LEU A 107 8.55 13.02 -1.52
C LEU A 107 7.63 13.12 -0.29
N ILE A 108 7.71 14.22 0.47
CA ILE A 108 6.85 14.45 1.65
C ILE A 108 5.37 14.57 1.25
N VAL A 109 5.07 15.35 0.20
CA VAL A 109 3.69 15.52 -0.27
C VAL A 109 3.14 14.22 -0.86
N LEU A 110 3.96 13.48 -1.58
CA LEU A 110 3.59 12.18 -2.12
C LEU A 110 3.31 11.16 -1.02
N ASP A 111 4.11 11.13 0.05
CA ASP A 111 3.91 10.29 1.23
C ASP A 111 2.60 10.66 1.97
N PHE A 112 2.29 11.96 2.06
CA PHE A 112 1.01 12.45 2.59
C PHE A 112 -0.18 11.96 1.72
N CYS A 113 -0.08 12.06 0.39
CA CYS A 113 -1.10 11.54 -0.52
C CYS A 113 -1.24 10.02 -0.40
N PHE A 114 -0.13 9.31 -0.22
CA PHE A 114 -0.12 7.87 0.02
C PHE A 114 -0.84 7.50 1.33
N TYR A 115 -0.60 8.22 2.42
CA TYR A 115 -1.33 8.03 3.68
C TYR A 115 -2.85 8.06 3.45
N TRP A 116 -3.36 9.05 2.73
CA TRP A 116 -4.79 9.16 2.44
C TRP A 116 -5.28 8.06 1.49
N TYR A 117 -4.51 7.75 0.44
CA TYR A 117 -4.80 6.62 -0.43
C TYR A 117 -4.92 5.32 0.38
N HIS A 118 -3.95 5.05 1.24
CA HIS A 118 -3.87 3.83 2.03
C HIS A 118 -5.02 3.74 3.05
N ARG A 119 -5.26 4.83 3.78
CA ARG A 119 -6.40 4.93 4.70
C ARG A 119 -7.73 4.74 3.98
N CYS A 120 -7.94 5.37 2.83
CA CYS A 120 -9.13 5.18 2.02
C CYS A 120 -9.23 3.75 1.48
N SER A 121 -8.10 3.10 1.15
CA SER A 121 -8.08 1.71 0.69
C SER A 121 -8.57 0.72 1.75
N HIS A 122 -8.46 1.04 3.03
CA HIS A 122 -9.05 0.27 4.12
C HIS A 122 -10.51 0.65 4.43
N ARG A 123 -10.94 1.87 4.08
CA ARG A 123 -12.24 2.42 4.49
C ARG A 123 -13.27 2.51 3.37
N VAL A 124 -12.87 2.26 2.12
CA VAL A 124 -13.71 2.31 0.92
C VAL A 124 -13.62 0.99 0.19
N ARG A 125 -14.70 0.22 0.12
CA ARG A 125 -14.70 -1.14 -0.43
C ARG A 125 -14.16 -1.23 -1.85
N PHE A 126 -14.46 -0.25 -2.71
CA PHE A 126 -13.89 -0.17 -4.06
C PHE A 126 -12.35 -0.17 -4.05
N LEU A 127 -11.74 0.63 -3.18
CA LEU A 127 -10.28 0.71 -3.04
C LEU A 127 -9.72 -0.53 -2.32
N TRP A 128 -10.46 -1.06 -1.36
CA TRP A 128 -10.11 -2.30 -0.68
C TRP A 128 -10.00 -3.48 -1.65
N CYS A 129 -10.84 -3.56 -2.71
CA CYS A 129 -10.71 -4.59 -3.74
C CYS A 129 -9.30 -4.65 -4.36
N ALA A 130 -8.62 -3.52 -4.46
CA ALA A 130 -7.25 -3.45 -4.92
C ALA A 130 -6.23 -3.72 -3.80
N HIS A 131 -6.58 -3.47 -2.52
CA HIS A 131 -5.64 -3.52 -1.41
C HIS A 131 -5.69 -4.81 -0.59
N VAL A 132 -6.84 -5.49 -0.53
CA VAL A 132 -7.03 -6.76 0.18
C VAL A 132 -6.02 -7.84 -0.22
N VAL A 133 -5.57 -7.83 -1.47
CA VAL A 133 -4.55 -8.75 -1.99
C VAL A 133 -3.27 -8.67 -1.16
N HIS A 134 -2.84 -7.45 -0.83
CA HIS A 134 -1.64 -7.17 -0.06
C HIS A 134 -1.74 -7.72 1.37
N HIS A 135 -2.89 -7.55 2.02
CA HIS A 135 -3.16 -8.05 3.37
C HIS A 135 -3.53 -9.54 3.44
N SER A 136 -3.69 -10.23 2.30
CA SER A 136 -4.13 -11.62 2.27
C SER A 136 -3.05 -12.66 2.59
N SER A 137 -1.80 -12.24 2.79
CA SER A 137 -0.73 -13.13 3.27
C SER A 137 -0.88 -13.37 4.78
N GLU A 138 -0.79 -14.62 5.19
CA GLU A 138 -0.70 -15.03 6.61
C GLU A 138 0.75 -15.06 7.10
N GLN A 139 1.66 -14.49 6.31
CA GLN A 139 3.10 -14.38 6.58
C GLN A 139 3.52 -12.92 6.52
N MET A 140 4.56 -12.57 7.31
CA MET A 140 5.19 -11.25 7.26
C MET A 140 6.67 -11.42 6.97
N ASN A 141 7.06 -11.12 5.74
CA ASN A 141 8.42 -11.24 5.22
C ASN A 141 8.57 -10.37 3.97
N TYR A 142 9.78 -10.22 3.45
CA TYR A 142 10.01 -9.42 2.24
C TYR A 142 9.27 -9.92 0.99
N GLY A 143 8.86 -11.20 0.95
CA GLY A 143 7.97 -11.71 -0.09
C GLY A 143 6.55 -11.14 0.01
N THR A 144 6.08 -10.81 1.22
CA THR A 144 4.78 -10.16 1.44
C THR A 144 4.77 -8.73 0.87
N ALA A 145 5.89 -8.01 0.94
CA ALA A 145 6.03 -6.70 0.28
C ALA A 145 5.75 -6.76 -1.23
N LEU A 146 6.07 -7.87 -1.86
CA LEU A 146 5.88 -8.10 -3.30
C LEU A 146 4.47 -8.61 -3.66
N ARG A 147 3.60 -8.87 -2.68
CA ARG A 147 2.20 -9.25 -2.90
C ARG A 147 1.36 -8.02 -3.28
N GLN A 148 1.60 -7.51 -4.49
CA GLN A 148 0.96 -6.29 -4.99
C GLN A 148 -0.19 -6.63 -5.95
N SER A 149 -1.37 -6.03 -5.70
CA SER A 149 -2.54 -6.23 -6.54
C SER A 149 -2.31 -5.77 -7.99
N PRO A 150 -2.81 -6.51 -8.99
CA PRO A 150 -2.78 -6.05 -10.37
C PRO A 150 -3.61 -4.78 -10.61
N THR A 151 -4.59 -4.48 -9.77
CA THR A 151 -5.43 -3.29 -9.88
C THR A 151 -4.90 -2.09 -9.07
N GLY A 152 -3.88 -2.29 -8.23
CA GLY A 152 -3.25 -1.23 -7.43
C GLY A 152 -2.75 -0.04 -8.26
N PRO A 153 -2.02 -0.24 -9.37
CA PRO A 153 -1.53 0.85 -10.21
C PRO A 153 -2.65 1.77 -10.75
N LEU A 154 -3.86 1.25 -10.92
CA LEU A 154 -5.01 2.01 -11.42
C LEU A 154 -5.70 2.84 -10.33
N THR A 155 -5.67 2.40 -9.08
CA THR A 155 -6.36 3.07 -7.98
C THR A 155 -5.54 4.19 -7.35
N ILE A 156 -4.21 4.07 -7.29
CA ILE A 156 -3.35 5.10 -6.70
C ILE A 156 -3.36 6.42 -7.51
N VAL A 157 -3.61 6.34 -8.82
CA VAL A 157 -3.74 7.53 -9.70
C VAL A 157 -4.83 8.48 -9.20
N LEU A 158 -5.89 7.95 -8.56
CA LEU A 158 -6.99 8.75 -8.00
C LEU A 158 -6.54 9.74 -6.91
N PHE A 159 -5.36 9.53 -6.33
CA PHE A 159 -4.81 10.40 -5.27
C PHE A 159 -3.62 11.24 -5.75
N TYR A 160 -2.95 10.82 -6.82
CA TYR A 160 -1.73 11.49 -7.29
C TYR A 160 -1.96 12.45 -8.46
N TRP A 161 -3.09 12.34 -9.18
CA TRP A 161 -3.39 13.21 -10.33
C TRP A 161 -3.41 14.71 -10.01
N PRO A 162 -3.72 15.20 -8.77
CA PRO A 162 -3.66 16.63 -8.50
C PRO A 162 -2.23 17.18 -8.45
N LEU A 163 -1.22 16.34 -8.21
CA LEU A 163 0.15 16.79 -8.03
C LEU A 163 0.72 17.50 -9.26
N PRO A 164 0.60 16.98 -10.50
CA PRO A 164 1.05 17.73 -11.67
C PRO A 164 0.33 19.07 -11.84
N LEU A 165 -0.97 19.17 -11.55
CA LEU A 165 -1.70 20.44 -11.59
C LEU A 165 -1.19 21.46 -10.54
N LEU A 166 -0.74 20.98 -9.38
CA LEU A 166 -0.14 21.83 -8.35
C LEU A 166 1.28 22.28 -8.72
N GLY A 167 1.89 21.76 -9.79
CA GLY A 167 3.20 22.14 -10.26
C GLY A 167 4.31 21.13 -9.93
N PHE A 168 3.99 19.96 -9.41
CA PHE A 168 4.98 18.90 -9.22
C PHE A 168 5.30 18.23 -10.56
N HIS A 169 6.58 18.24 -10.94
CA HIS A 169 7.01 17.69 -12.22
C HIS A 169 6.80 16.17 -12.29
N PRO A 170 6.22 15.61 -13.38
CA PRO A 170 5.88 14.20 -13.48
C PRO A 170 7.04 13.23 -13.20
N LEU A 171 8.25 13.55 -13.66
CA LEU A 171 9.42 12.71 -13.42
C LEU A 171 9.92 12.79 -11.96
N VAL A 172 9.72 13.93 -11.29
CA VAL A 172 10.03 14.06 -9.86
C VAL A 172 9.02 13.24 -9.04
N ILE A 173 7.73 13.27 -9.40
CA ILE A 173 6.70 12.39 -8.81
C ILE A 173 7.09 10.93 -9.00
N ALA A 174 7.48 10.52 -10.19
CA ALA A 174 7.87 9.13 -10.49
C ALA A 174 9.08 8.69 -9.68
N SER A 175 10.15 9.51 -9.62
CA SER A 175 11.37 9.18 -8.87
C SER A 175 11.15 9.16 -7.36
N ALA A 176 10.38 10.10 -6.81
CA ALA A 176 9.99 10.11 -5.40
C ALA A 176 9.11 8.90 -5.06
N GLY A 177 8.17 8.53 -5.95
CA GLY A 177 7.35 7.33 -5.80
C GLY A 177 8.16 6.03 -5.80
N ALA A 178 9.21 5.95 -6.63
CA ALA A 178 10.13 4.82 -6.63
C ALA A 178 10.88 4.70 -5.29
N VAL A 179 11.39 5.81 -4.75
CA VAL A 179 12.05 5.84 -3.43
C VAL A 179 11.07 5.44 -2.32
N ALA A 180 9.83 5.94 -2.35
CA ALA A 180 8.81 5.55 -1.40
C ALA A 180 8.48 4.05 -1.48
N THR A 181 8.44 3.47 -2.69
CA THR A 181 8.25 2.02 -2.88
C THR A 181 9.41 1.20 -2.32
N ILE A 182 10.65 1.63 -2.57
CA ILE A 182 11.87 0.99 -2.03
C ILE A 182 11.86 1.06 -0.50
N TYR A 183 11.48 2.21 0.06
CA TYR A 183 11.33 2.35 1.51
C TYR A 183 10.26 1.39 2.06
N GLY A 184 9.06 1.35 1.48
CA GLY A 184 7.98 0.47 1.93
C GLY A 184 8.34 -1.02 1.87
N PHE A 185 9.26 -1.44 0.98
CA PHE A 185 9.69 -2.83 0.90
C PHE A 185 10.34 -3.33 2.21
N TRP A 186 11.30 -2.57 2.76
CA TRP A 186 12.06 -3.01 3.93
C TRP A 186 11.23 -3.08 5.22
N THR A 187 10.07 -2.44 5.27
CA THR A 187 9.20 -2.49 6.45
C THR A 187 8.49 -3.83 6.63
N HIS A 188 8.45 -4.68 5.60
CA HIS A 188 7.78 -5.99 5.63
C HIS A 188 8.68 -7.09 6.15
N THR A 189 8.99 -7.11 7.43
CA THR A 189 9.84 -8.17 8.00
C THR A 189 9.56 -8.42 9.49
N GLU A 190 9.65 -9.68 9.88
CA GLU A 190 9.72 -10.12 11.28
C GLU A 190 11.15 -10.03 11.85
N THR A 191 12.16 -9.93 10.98
CA THR A 191 13.56 -10.03 11.37
C THR A 191 14.06 -8.79 12.10
N VAL A 192 13.59 -7.61 11.67
CA VAL A 192 13.90 -6.32 12.30
C VAL A 192 12.84 -6.02 13.35
N ARG A 193 13.26 -6.02 14.59
CA ARG A 193 12.39 -5.69 15.72
C ARG A 193 12.16 -4.16 15.81
N LYS A 194 11.80 -3.67 16.98
CA LYS A 194 11.58 -2.25 17.22
C LYS A 194 12.92 -1.49 17.14
N LEU A 195 12.90 -0.35 16.45
CA LEU A 195 14.02 0.55 16.34
C LEU A 195 14.13 1.51 17.54
N PRO A 196 15.24 2.28 17.70
CA PRO A 196 15.36 3.32 18.70
C PRO A 196 14.21 4.34 18.62
N ALA A 197 13.76 4.82 19.78
CA ALA A 197 12.59 5.68 19.92
C ALA A 197 12.53 6.92 18.99
N PRO A 198 13.61 7.65 18.69
CA PRO A 198 13.56 8.76 17.74
C PRO A 198 13.16 8.33 16.32
N LEU A 199 13.62 7.15 15.86
CA LEU A 199 13.29 6.61 14.55
C LEU A 199 11.83 6.15 14.51
N GLU A 200 11.38 5.42 15.56
CA GLU A 200 9.98 4.99 15.73
C GLU A 200 9.02 6.18 15.86
N TRP A 201 9.51 7.35 16.30
CA TRP A 201 8.66 8.52 16.43
C TRP A 201 8.41 9.21 15.09
N PHE A 202 9.41 9.21 14.20
CA PHE A 202 9.37 9.95 12.93
C PHE A 202 9.00 9.08 11.74
N PHE A 203 9.59 7.89 11.65
CA PHE A 203 9.53 7.03 10.46
C PHE A 203 8.61 5.84 10.68
N THR A 204 7.98 5.40 9.61
CA THR A 204 7.32 4.10 9.58
C THR A 204 8.39 3.00 9.58
N THR A 205 8.33 2.13 10.57
CA THR A 205 9.31 1.07 10.79
C THR A 205 8.67 -0.31 10.62
N PRO A 206 9.45 -1.40 10.58
CA PRO A 206 8.87 -2.74 10.56
C PRO A 206 7.88 -3.00 11.70
N SER A 207 8.10 -2.45 12.91
CA SER A 207 7.16 -2.65 14.01
C SER A 207 5.80 -1.99 13.76
N HIS A 208 5.79 -0.79 13.17
CA HIS A 208 4.55 -0.12 12.79
C HIS A 208 3.82 -0.86 11.67
N HIS A 209 4.57 -1.38 10.71
CA HIS A 209 4.01 -2.03 9.54
C HIS A 209 3.52 -3.45 9.86
N ARG A 210 4.16 -4.16 10.81
CA ARG A 210 3.60 -5.41 11.35
C ARG A 210 2.25 -5.19 12.01
N ALA A 211 2.12 -4.17 12.89
CA ALA A 211 0.84 -3.81 13.47
C ALA A 211 -0.19 -3.47 12.40
N HIS A 212 0.20 -2.74 11.32
CA HIS A 212 -0.67 -2.43 10.20
C HIS A 212 -1.21 -3.70 9.48
N HIS A 213 -0.36 -4.72 9.28
CA HIS A 213 -0.74 -6.00 8.69
C HIS A 213 -1.45 -6.95 9.67
N GLY A 214 -1.59 -6.54 10.94
CA GLY A 214 -2.24 -7.34 11.97
C GLY A 214 -3.75 -7.46 11.79
N SER A 215 -4.27 -8.68 11.91
CA SER A 215 -5.71 -8.96 12.01
C SER A 215 -6.22 -8.91 13.44
N ASN A 216 -5.37 -8.61 14.42
CA ASN A 216 -5.74 -8.37 15.81
C ASN A 216 -6.71 -7.19 15.90
N PRO A 217 -7.75 -7.23 16.77
CA PRO A 217 -8.73 -6.14 16.89
C PRO A 217 -8.12 -4.77 17.14
N GLU A 218 -7.05 -4.67 17.94
CA GLU A 218 -6.33 -3.43 18.26
C GLU A 218 -5.55 -2.85 17.08
N TYR A 219 -5.17 -3.67 16.11
CA TYR A 219 -4.35 -3.28 14.96
C TYR A 219 -5.16 -2.97 13.69
N ILE A 220 -6.44 -3.33 13.68
CA ILE A 220 -7.32 -3.06 12.54
C ILE A 220 -7.40 -1.56 12.28
N ASP A 221 -7.23 -1.17 11.02
CA ASP A 221 -7.35 0.22 10.57
C ASP A 221 -6.35 1.18 11.24
N LYS A 222 -5.12 0.73 11.49
CA LYS A 222 -4.01 1.49 12.08
C LYS A 222 -2.80 1.57 11.16
N ASN A 223 -1.94 2.57 11.40
CA ASN A 223 -0.59 2.75 10.83
C ASN A 223 -0.56 2.73 9.29
N TYR A 224 -1.26 3.65 8.65
CA TYR A 224 -1.37 3.73 7.19
C TYR A 224 -0.17 4.38 6.48
N ALA A 225 0.71 5.08 7.21
CA ALA A 225 1.82 5.79 6.61
C ALA A 225 2.85 4.84 5.98
N ASN A 226 3.50 5.30 4.89
CA ASN A 226 4.56 4.53 4.24
C ASN A 226 5.96 4.96 4.71
N LEU A 227 6.27 6.25 4.68
CA LEU A 227 7.59 6.79 5.05
C LEU A 227 7.56 7.41 6.45
N LEU A 228 6.62 8.33 6.69
CA LEU A 228 6.56 9.16 7.90
C LEU A 228 5.35 8.79 8.76
N ILE A 229 5.57 8.08 9.87
CA ILE A 229 4.52 7.70 10.84
C ILE A 229 3.83 8.91 11.47
N ILE A 230 4.38 10.11 11.25
CA ILE A 230 3.80 11.38 11.72
C ILE A 230 2.37 11.55 11.25
N TRP A 231 2.02 11.10 10.04
CA TRP A 231 0.66 11.21 9.52
C TRP A 231 -0.33 10.43 10.40
N ASP A 232 0.03 9.22 10.80
CA ASP A 232 -0.81 8.41 11.69
C ASP A 232 -0.97 9.07 13.07
N ARG A 233 0.10 9.68 13.59
CA ARG A 233 0.04 10.44 14.85
C ARG A 233 -0.85 11.66 14.73
N MET A 234 -0.74 12.42 13.65
CA MET A 234 -1.53 13.62 13.40
C MET A 234 -3.02 13.33 13.21
N PHE A 235 -3.36 12.21 12.57
CA PHE A 235 -4.74 11.87 12.24
C PHE A 235 -5.36 10.78 13.13
N GLY A 236 -4.69 10.42 14.25
CA GLY A 236 -5.21 9.53 15.28
C GLY A 236 -5.32 8.05 14.86
N THR A 237 -4.51 7.62 13.89
CA THR A 237 -4.49 6.23 13.42
C THR A 237 -3.22 5.47 13.85
N PHE A 238 -2.38 6.10 14.67
CA PHE A 238 -1.18 5.45 15.20
C PHE A 238 -1.53 4.41 16.27
N GLU A 239 -0.91 3.22 16.18
CA GLU A 239 -0.96 2.17 17.18
C GLU A 239 0.42 1.51 17.30
N PRO A 240 1.04 1.45 18.50
CA PRO A 240 2.29 0.75 18.69
C PRO A 240 2.09 -0.76 18.64
N GLU A 241 3.09 -1.50 18.15
CA GLU A 241 3.15 -2.95 18.26
C GLU A 241 3.42 -3.36 19.73
N VAL A 242 2.41 -3.91 20.39
CA VAL A 242 2.47 -4.35 21.80
C VAL A 242 2.23 -5.85 21.91
N ALA A 243 1.13 -6.33 21.34
CA ALA A 243 0.78 -7.75 21.32
C ALA A 243 1.42 -8.48 20.12
N PRO A 244 1.66 -9.81 20.21
CA PRO A 244 2.05 -10.60 19.06
C PRO A 244 1.06 -10.43 17.90
N VAL A 245 1.58 -10.23 16.71
CA VAL A 245 0.75 -9.93 15.53
C VAL A 245 0.28 -11.23 14.89
N SER A 246 -1.03 -11.31 14.62
CA SER A 246 -1.63 -12.32 13.77
C SER A 246 -1.84 -11.73 12.37
N TYR A 247 -1.27 -12.37 11.33
CA TYR A 247 -1.34 -11.86 9.97
C TYR A 247 -2.48 -12.48 9.17
N GLY A 248 -2.80 -11.84 8.05
CA GLY A 248 -3.89 -12.22 7.17
C GLY A 248 -5.14 -11.37 7.37
N LEU A 249 -6.22 -11.81 6.75
CA LEU A 249 -7.52 -11.15 6.86
C LEU A 249 -8.30 -11.73 8.04
N ILE A 250 -9.25 -10.98 8.59
CA ILE A 250 -10.20 -11.51 9.59
C ILE A 250 -10.89 -12.79 9.06
N ASN A 251 -11.27 -12.75 7.78
CA ASN A 251 -11.75 -13.93 7.06
C ASN A 251 -10.81 -14.18 5.88
N ASN A 252 -9.85 -15.07 6.05
CA ASN A 252 -8.87 -15.38 5.03
C ASN A 252 -9.50 -15.94 3.75
N ILE A 253 -8.89 -15.65 2.60
CA ILE A 253 -9.37 -16.12 1.28
C ILE A 253 -9.28 -17.66 1.18
N GLY A 254 -8.43 -18.30 1.97
CA GLY A 254 -8.30 -19.76 2.05
C GLY A 254 -7.76 -20.40 0.78
N THR A 255 -6.95 -19.69 0.00
CA THR A 255 -6.37 -20.21 -1.24
C THR A 255 -5.04 -19.54 -1.59
N TYR A 256 -4.17 -20.27 -2.30
CA TYR A 256 -2.96 -19.74 -2.92
C TYR A 256 -3.13 -19.51 -4.44
N ASN A 257 -4.32 -19.71 -5.00
CA ASN A 257 -4.58 -19.44 -6.41
C ASN A 257 -4.51 -17.95 -6.69
N PRO A 258 -3.55 -17.47 -7.53
CA PRO A 258 -3.30 -16.03 -7.70
C PRO A 258 -4.48 -15.27 -8.33
N ILE A 259 -5.25 -15.90 -9.22
CA ILE A 259 -6.43 -15.27 -9.84
C ILE A 259 -7.54 -15.09 -8.80
N ARG A 260 -7.76 -16.11 -7.95
CA ARG A 260 -8.74 -15.97 -6.87
C ARG A 260 -8.32 -14.90 -5.87
N ILE A 261 -7.06 -14.86 -5.46
CA ILE A 261 -6.54 -13.82 -4.55
C ILE A 261 -6.77 -12.43 -5.17
N ALA A 262 -6.40 -12.24 -6.45
CA ALA A 262 -6.51 -10.94 -7.12
C ALA A 262 -7.95 -10.43 -7.24
N PHE A 263 -8.92 -11.31 -7.45
CA PHE A 263 -10.26 -10.91 -7.89
C PHE A 263 -11.42 -11.34 -6.96
N THR A 264 -11.16 -11.99 -5.83
CA THR A 264 -12.23 -12.44 -4.90
C THR A 264 -13.11 -11.27 -4.44
N GLU A 265 -12.52 -10.17 -3.97
CA GLU A 265 -13.30 -9.03 -3.48
C GLU A 265 -13.93 -8.24 -4.63
N TRP A 266 -13.28 -8.12 -5.79
CA TRP A 266 -13.90 -7.57 -6.99
C TRP A 266 -15.14 -8.35 -7.41
N HIS A 267 -15.04 -9.67 -7.44
CA HIS A 267 -16.18 -10.55 -7.75
C HIS A 267 -17.31 -10.38 -6.72
N SER A 268 -16.96 -10.29 -5.43
CA SER A 268 -17.92 -10.07 -4.35
C SER A 268 -18.63 -8.72 -4.52
N LEU A 269 -17.90 -7.63 -4.75
CA LEU A 269 -18.44 -6.29 -4.97
C LEU A 269 -19.38 -6.26 -6.19
N LEU A 270 -18.96 -6.83 -7.31
CA LEU A 270 -19.76 -6.86 -8.53
C LEU A 270 -21.04 -7.69 -8.34
N ARG A 271 -20.95 -8.87 -7.72
CA ARG A 271 -22.10 -9.70 -7.38
C ARG A 271 -23.10 -8.94 -6.50
N ASP A 272 -22.62 -8.24 -5.48
CA ASP A 272 -23.48 -7.46 -4.58
C ASP A 272 -24.10 -6.26 -5.31
N THR A 273 -23.35 -5.63 -6.24
CA THR A 273 -23.84 -4.55 -7.10
C THR A 273 -25.00 -5.01 -8.00
N VAL A 274 -24.85 -6.16 -8.66
CA VAL A 274 -25.93 -6.74 -9.50
C VAL A 274 -27.18 -7.09 -8.69
N ARG A 275 -27.01 -7.48 -7.43
CA ARG A 275 -28.13 -7.78 -6.51
C ARG A 275 -28.73 -6.52 -5.87
N ALA A 276 -28.09 -5.37 -5.98
CA ALA A 276 -28.59 -4.11 -5.43
C ALA A 276 -29.83 -3.64 -6.18
N ARG A 277 -30.88 -3.30 -5.43
CA ARG A 277 -32.19 -2.90 -6.00
C ARG A 277 -32.32 -1.40 -6.22
N SER A 278 -31.29 -0.60 -5.94
CA SER A 278 -31.28 0.85 -6.12
C SER A 278 -29.87 1.41 -6.27
N LEU A 279 -29.73 2.56 -6.96
CA LEU A 279 -28.47 3.28 -7.13
C LEU A 279 -27.89 3.74 -5.79
N VAL A 280 -28.75 4.10 -4.83
CA VAL A 280 -28.32 4.44 -3.47
C VAL A 280 -27.58 3.26 -2.83
N ARG A 281 -28.12 2.05 -2.98
CA ARG A 281 -27.49 0.83 -2.49
C ARG A 281 -26.17 0.55 -3.20
N VAL A 282 -26.11 0.70 -4.50
CA VAL A 282 -24.84 0.57 -5.26
C VAL A 282 -23.80 1.52 -4.71
N LYS A 283 -24.12 2.82 -4.58
CA LYS A 283 -23.21 3.80 -3.97
C LYS A 283 -22.71 3.34 -2.60
N GLN A 284 -23.62 2.91 -1.71
CA GLN A 284 -23.27 2.44 -0.36
C GLN A 284 -22.32 1.24 -0.38
N LEU A 285 -22.54 0.24 -1.26
CA LEU A 285 -21.68 -0.94 -1.39
C LEU A 285 -20.27 -0.58 -1.86
N TRP A 286 -20.11 0.45 -2.67
CA TRP A 286 -18.81 0.87 -3.22
C TRP A 286 -18.02 1.78 -2.29
N THR A 287 -18.72 2.62 -1.49
CA THR A 287 -18.08 3.70 -0.71
C THR A 287 -18.01 3.44 0.79
N ASN A 288 -18.80 2.52 1.34
CA ASN A 288 -18.71 2.13 2.74
C ASN A 288 -17.53 1.16 2.98
N PRO A 289 -17.08 0.99 4.23
CA PRO A 289 -16.01 0.06 4.57
C PRO A 289 -16.27 -1.39 4.12
N PRO A 290 -15.20 -2.18 3.90
CA PRO A 290 -15.34 -3.62 3.66
C PRO A 290 -16.17 -4.28 4.76
N GLY A 291 -17.03 -5.24 4.38
CA GLY A 291 -17.90 -5.93 5.35
C GLY A 291 -19.17 -5.17 5.75
N TRP A 292 -19.35 -3.91 5.32
CA TRP A 292 -20.57 -3.17 5.57
C TRP A 292 -21.81 -3.89 5.04
N LYS A 293 -22.86 -3.95 5.86
CA LYS A 293 -24.17 -4.50 5.50
C LYS A 293 -25.28 -3.49 5.82
N PRO A 294 -26.37 -3.48 5.03
CA PRO A 294 -27.53 -2.64 5.29
C PRO A 294 -28.17 -2.93 6.64
N GLY A 295 -28.52 -1.90 7.40
CA GLY A 295 -29.22 -2.02 8.67
C GLY A 295 -28.31 -2.31 9.88
N LEU A 296 -26.99 -2.44 9.66
CA LEU A 296 -26.01 -2.40 10.72
C LEU A 296 -25.49 -0.95 10.85
N ASP A 297 -25.45 -0.45 12.08
CA ASP A 297 -24.98 0.91 12.37
C ASP A 297 -23.56 1.15 11.83
N ASN A 298 -23.28 2.41 11.40
CA ASN A 298 -22.04 2.83 10.77
C ASN A 298 -20.78 2.73 11.67
N HIS A 299 -20.90 2.14 12.86
CA HIS A 299 -19.82 1.85 13.80
C HIS A 299 -19.15 0.49 13.56
N TYR A 300 -19.31 -0.09 12.36
CA TYR A 300 -18.61 -1.30 12.00
C TYR A 300 -17.12 -1.00 11.76
N SER A 301 -16.41 -0.75 12.84
CA SER A 301 -15.02 -1.14 12.89
C SER A 301 -15.00 -2.67 12.80
N VAL A 302 -14.19 -3.23 11.95
CA VAL A 302 -14.00 -4.68 11.78
C VAL A 302 -13.68 -5.37 13.13
N SER A 303 -13.32 -4.60 14.18
CA SER A 303 -13.13 -5.00 15.57
C SER A 303 -14.38 -5.54 16.29
N ALA A 304 -15.60 -5.11 15.91
CA ALA A 304 -16.80 -5.51 16.64
C ALA A 304 -17.28 -6.94 16.31
N THR A 305 -16.96 -7.49 15.13
CA THR A 305 -17.37 -8.85 14.76
C THR A 305 -16.52 -9.94 15.38
N ALA A 306 -15.26 -9.68 15.68
CA ALA A 306 -14.40 -10.65 16.36
C ALA A 306 -14.83 -10.86 17.84
N ALA A 307 -15.27 -9.78 18.51
CA ALA A 307 -15.73 -9.86 19.88
C ALA A 307 -17.12 -10.53 20.02
N ALA A 308 -18.02 -10.32 19.06
CA ALA A 308 -19.35 -10.96 19.08
C ALA A 308 -19.30 -12.48 18.77
N GLY A 309 -18.45 -12.90 17.82
CA GLY A 309 -18.29 -14.32 17.47
C GLY A 309 -17.65 -15.15 18.60
N SER A 310 -16.77 -14.55 19.42
CA SER A 310 -16.18 -15.24 20.58
C SER A 310 -17.12 -15.34 21.79
N ALA A 311 -18.09 -14.41 21.91
CA ALA A 311 -19.08 -14.43 22.97
C ALA A 311 -20.21 -15.44 22.72
N GLU A 312 -20.65 -15.61 21.46
CA GLU A 312 -21.65 -16.63 21.11
C GLU A 312 -21.12 -18.06 21.25
N THR A 313 -19.86 -18.33 20.85
CA THR A 313 -19.28 -19.66 20.99
C THR A 313 -19.08 -20.12 22.44
N THR A 314 -18.85 -19.21 23.36
CA THR A 314 -18.75 -19.55 24.81
C THR A 314 -20.11 -19.78 25.46
N ALA A 315 -21.15 -19.03 25.06
CA ALA A 315 -22.51 -19.21 25.59
C ALA A 315 -23.15 -20.53 25.11
N ASP A 316 -22.97 -20.88 23.83
CA ASP A 316 -23.50 -22.12 23.26
C ASP A 316 -22.81 -23.39 23.80
N VAL A 317 -21.53 -23.31 24.17
CA VAL A 317 -20.81 -24.44 24.80
C VAL A 317 -21.25 -24.66 26.25
N GLU A 318 -21.66 -23.59 26.94
CA GLU A 318 -22.11 -23.68 28.34
C GLU A 318 -23.56 -24.15 28.46
N LEU A 319 -24.42 -23.81 27.48
CA LEU A 319 -25.79 -24.37 27.37
C LEU A 319 -25.85 -25.85 26.96
N ALA A 320 -24.88 -26.32 26.19
CA ALA A 320 -24.80 -27.73 25.79
C ALA A 320 -24.25 -28.65 26.91
N ARG A 321 -23.77 -28.12 28.02
CA ARG A 321 -23.26 -28.83 29.19
C ARG A 321 -24.23 -28.88 30.40
N ARG A 322 -25.40 -28.30 30.26
CA ARG A 322 -26.53 -28.40 31.21
C ARG A 322 -27.64 -29.21 30.58
#